data_f505035eb6ff707b42322b6fdfaf581f
#
_entry.id   f505035eb6ff707b42322b6fdfaf581f
#
_cell.length_a   1.000
_cell.length_b   1.000
_cell.length_c   1.000
_cell.angle_alpha   90.00
_cell.angle_beta   90.00
_cell.angle_gamma   90.00
#
_symmetry.space_group_name_H-M   'P 1'
#
loop_
_entity.id
_entity.type
_entity.pdbx_description
1 polymer ?
#
loop_
_entity_poly.entity_id
_entity_poly.type
_entity_poly.pdbx_seq_one_letter_code
_entity_poly.pdbx_strand_id
1 'polypeptide(L)'
;MAHAFTYGTLMWPDIMARVCGGDAEPSAPPVAATLADHARHPVRGHDYPGMIPATGHQVVGRLYLDVPECAWERLDRFEGEDYERHEVLVTLADGSWQRAWTYLFKPQAAARLDDGEWDEARFEREGKARFVSRYVGFTSL
;
A
#
# COMPACT_ATOMS: atom_id res chain seq x y z
N MET A 1 15.62 9.02 5.78
CA MET A 1 14.74 7.92 5.36
C MET A 1 13.30 8.35 5.43
N ALA A 2 12.48 7.81 4.57
CA ALA A 2 11.07 8.18 4.48
C ALA A 2 10.18 7.09 5.02
N HIS A 3 8.99 7.48 5.49
CA HIS A 3 7.98 6.54 5.97
C HIS A 3 7.04 6.15 4.83
N ALA A 4 6.48 4.95 4.89
CA ALA A 4 5.55 4.43 3.87
C ALA A 4 4.20 4.12 4.48
N PHE A 5 3.15 4.79 4.01
CA PHE A 5 1.78 4.43 4.37
C PHE A 5 1.27 3.40 3.38
N THR A 6 0.88 2.25 3.89
CA THR A 6 0.40 1.12 3.08
C THR A 6 -1.06 0.86 3.41
N TYR A 7 -1.84 0.53 2.40
CA TYR A 7 -3.28 0.33 2.58
C TYR A 7 -3.79 -0.94 1.91
N GLY A 8 -2.93 -1.65 1.22
CA GLY A 8 -3.26 -2.86 0.48
C GLY A 8 -2.29 -3.99 0.81
N THR A 9 -1.77 -4.62 -0.23
CA THR A 9 -0.94 -5.83 -0.10
C THR A 9 0.31 -5.64 0.74
N LEU A 10 0.90 -4.44 0.72
CA LEU A 10 2.11 -4.15 1.49
C LEU A 10 1.86 -4.03 3.00
N MET A 11 0.59 -4.04 3.45
CA MET A 11 0.29 -4.06 4.87
C MET A 11 0.79 -5.33 5.55
N TRP A 12 0.96 -6.41 4.79
CA TRP A 12 1.51 -7.66 5.31
C TRP A 12 3.03 -7.59 5.30
N PRO A 13 3.68 -7.70 6.48
CA PRO A 13 5.14 -7.55 6.57
C PRO A 13 5.93 -8.51 5.71
N ASP A 14 5.43 -9.72 5.52
CA ASP A 14 6.11 -10.70 4.67
C ASP A 14 6.12 -10.28 3.21
N ILE A 15 5.03 -9.67 2.73
CA ILE A 15 4.97 -9.14 1.37
C ILE A 15 5.91 -7.94 1.24
N MET A 16 5.84 -7.02 2.21
CA MET A 16 6.70 -5.83 2.22
C MET A 16 8.18 -6.22 2.19
N ALA A 17 8.56 -7.19 3.00
CA ALA A 17 9.95 -7.67 3.06
C ALA A 17 10.40 -8.25 1.71
N ARG A 18 9.54 -9.02 1.05
CA ARG A 18 9.86 -9.60 -0.26
C ARG A 18 10.04 -8.53 -1.33
N VAL A 19 9.19 -7.52 -1.33
CA VAL A 19 9.26 -6.44 -2.33
C VAL A 19 10.50 -5.59 -2.11
N CYS A 20 10.78 -5.20 -0.87
CA CYS A 20 11.96 -4.40 -0.56
C CYS A 20 13.26 -5.16 -0.78
N GLY A 21 13.24 -6.46 -0.51
CA GLY A 21 14.42 -7.33 -0.67
C GLY A 21 15.41 -7.19 0.48
N GLY A 22 15.99 -8.28 0.88
CA GLY A 22 17.10 -8.40 1.82
C GLY A 22 17.38 -7.23 2.76
N ASP A 23 18.45 -6.51 2.47
CA ASP A 23 18.94 -5.41 3.32
C ASP A 23 18.03 -4.17 3.30
N ALA A 24 17.10 -4.10 2.39
CA ALA A 24 16.20 -2.96 2.24
C ALA A 24 14.86 -3.15 2.96
N GLU A 25 14.67 -4.28 3.65
CA GLU A 25 13.42 -4.50 4.38
C GLU A 25 13.34 -3.56 5.59
N PRO A 26 12.13 -3.11 5.94
CA PRO A 26 11.94 -2.24 7.10
C PRO A 26 12.43 -2.91 8.38
N SER A 27 13.10 -2.13 9.24
CA SER A 27 13.72 -2.64 10.46
C SER A 27 12.74 -2.89 11.61
N ALA A 28 11.51 -2.40 11.50
CA ALA A 28 10.49 -2.53 12.54
C ALA A 28 9.14 -2.89 11.94
N PRO A 29 8.26 -3.55 12.73
CA PRO A 29 6.89 -3.82 12.28
C PRO A 29 6.13 -2.52 12.01
N PRO A 30 5.16 -2.54 11.09
CA PRO A 30 4.36 -1.35 10.83
C PRO A 30 3.40 -1.04 11.97
N VAL A 31 3.00 0.22 12.07
CA VAL A 31 2.03 0.68 13.07
C VAL A 31 0.75 1.11 12.38
N ALA A 32 -0.36 1.08 13.11
CA ALA A 32 -1.65 1.50 12.57
C ALA A 32 -1.63 3.00 12.26
N ALA A 33 -2.22 3.38 11.13
CA ALA A 33 -2.33 4.77 10.73
C ALA A 33 -3.57 4.97 9.88
N THR A 34 -4.08 6.21 9.84
CA THR A 34 -5.29 6.55 9.11
C THR A 34 -5.03 7.75 8.19
N LEU A 35 -5.46 7.65 6.95
CA LEU A 35 -5.38 8.74 5.98
C LEU A 35 -6.79 9.26 5.71
N ALA A 36 -7.01 10.55 6.03
CA ALA A 36 -8.29 11.21 5.81
C ALA A 36 -8.46 11.60 4.34
N ASP A 37 -9.72 11.74 3.94
CA ASP A 37 -10.12 12.23 2.61
C ASP A 37 -9.62 11.40 1.44
N HIS A 38 -9.55 10.08 1.66
CA HIS A 38 -9.21 9.10 0.64
C HIS A 38 -10.11 7.88 0.78
N ALA A 39 -10.28 7.15 -0.31
CA ALA A 39 -11.05 5.91 -0.33
C ALA A 39 -10.27 4.82 -1.06
N ARG A 40 -10.48 3.59 -0.62
CA ARG A 40 -9.80 2.41 -1.14
C ARG A 40 -10.82 1.52 -1.84
N HIS A 41 -10.57 1.21 -3.10
CA HIS A 41 -11.45 0.39 -3.92
C HIS A 41 -10.72 -0.80 -4.53
N PRO A 42 -11.41 -1.93 -4.78
CA PRO A 42 -10.77 -3.05 -5.46
C PRO A 42 -10.42 -2.69 -6.91
N VAL A 43 -9.28 -3.17 -7.38
CA VAL A 43 -8.94 -3.10 -8.80
C VAL A 43 -9.59 -4.28 -9.49
N ARG A 44 -10.39 -4.02 -10.54
CA ARG A 44 -11.15 -5.05 -11.23
C ARG A 44 -10.25 -6.18 -11.73
N GLY A 45 -10.62 -7.42 -11.38
CA GLY A 45 -9.88 -8.59 -11.81
C GLY A 45 -8.61 -8.90 -11.05
N HIS A 46 -8.33 -8.15 -9.99
CA HIS A 46 -7.12 -8.32 -9.19
C HIS A 46 -7.45 -8.43 -7.70
N ASP A 47 -6.46 -8.91 -6.95
CA ASP A 47 -6.63 -9.08 -5.49
C ASP A 47 -6.20 -7.82 -4.71
N TYR A 48 -5.63 -6.83 -5.36
CA TYR A 48 -5.12 -5.61 -4.71
C TYR A 48 -6.03 -4.42 -4.96
N PRO A 49 -5.95 -3.40 -4.07
CA PRO A 49 -6.77 -2.20 -4.21
C PRO A 49 -6.01 -1.05 -4.85
N GLY A 50 -6.77 -0.03 -5.24
CA GLY A 50 -6.24 1.29 -5.52
C GLY A 50 -6.88 2.31 -4.59
N MET A 51 -6.17 3.40 -4.30
CA MET A 51 -6.64 4.47 -3.42
C MET A 51 -6.72 5.77 -4.20
N ILE A 52 -7.81 6.50 -3.99
CA ILE A 52 -8.06 7.79 -4.65
C ILE A 52 -8.51 8.81 -3.62
N PRO A 53 -8.34 10.12 -3.91
CA PRO A 53 -8.91 11.16 -3.06
C PRO A 53 -10.44 11.04 -3.02
N ALA A 54 -11.03 11.18 -1.82
CA ALA A 54 -12.48 11.12 -1.64
C ALA A 54 -12.85 11.85 -0.35
N THR A 55 -13.33 13.08 -0.48
CA THR A 55 -13.67 13.93 0.65
C THR A 55 -14.65 13.24 1.59
N GLY A 56 -14.36 13.28 2.89
CA GLY A 56 -15.22 12.71 3.92
C GLY A 56 -14.99 11.23 4.19
N HIS A 57 -14.17 10.57 3.41
CA HIS A 57 -13.81 9.16 3.63
C HIS A 57 -12.43 9.06 4.29
N GLN A 58 -12.13 7.90 4.84
CA GLN A 58 -10.81 7.65 5.40
C GLN A 58 -10.38 6.21 5.16
N VAL A 59 -9.08 6.01 5.09
CA VAL A 59 -8.47 4.69 4.87
C VAL A 59 -7.60 4.35 6.08
N VAL A 60 -7.87 3.21 6.71
CA VAL A 60 -7.04 2.68 7.78
C VAL A 60 -6.03 1.73 7.17
N GLY A 61 -4.76 1.98 7.46
CA GLY A 61 -3.68 1.18 6.92
C GLY A 61 -2.56 0.98 7.93
N ARG A 62 -1.35 0.77 7.39
CA ARG A 62 -0.15 0.54 8.21
C ARG A 62 0.95 1.45 7.75
N LEU A 63 1.65 2.04 8.72
CA LEU A 63 2.79 2.93 8.46
C LEU A 63 4.09 2.20 8.80
N TYR A 64 4.96 2.07 7.81
CA TYR A 64 6.32 1.59 8.01
C TYR A 64 7.23 2.79 8.22
N LEU A 65 7.93 2.82 9.34
CA LEU A 65 8.85 3.90 9.66
C LEU A 65 10.22 3.62 9.08
N ASP A 66 10.89 4.69 8.65
CA ASP A 66 12.29 4.66 8.23
C ASP A 66 12.60 3.61 7.15
N VAL A 67 11.81 3.64 6.08
CA VAL A 67 12.05 2.76 4.93
C VAL A 67 13.34 3.20 4.24
N PRO A 68 14.30 2.29 4.04
CA PRO A 68 15.57 2.65 3.39
C PRO A 68 15.38 3.19 1.98
N GLU A 69 16.22 4.15 1.60
CA GLU A 69 16.12 4.76 0.27
C GLU A 69 16.19 3.75 -0.87
N CYS A 70 17.04 2.74 -0.73
CA CYS A 70 17.19 1.72 -1.77
C CYS A 70 15.93 0.88 -1.98
N ALA A 71 15.01 0.86 -1.01
CA ALA A 71 13.74 0.15 -1.16
C ALA A 71 12.76 0.88 -2.08
N TRP A 72 12.84 2.20 -2.18
CA TRP A 72 11.83 2.98 -2.91
C TRP A 72 11.80 2.68 -4.42
N GLU A 73 12.95 2.42 -5.02
CA GLU A 73 12.99 2.02 -6.43
C GLU A 73 12.23 0.72 -6.67
N ARG A 74 12.39 -0.24 -5.76
CA ARG A 74 11.69 -1.52 -5.85
C ARG A 74 10.20 -1.37 -5.61
N LEU A 75 9.82 -0.52 -4.65
CA LEU A 75 8.42 -0.24 -4.36
C LEU A 75 7.74 0.45 -5.55
N ASP A 76 8.39 1.43 -6.15
CA ASP A 76 7.86 2.11 -7.33
C ASP A 76 7.65 1.14 -8.48
N ARG A 77 8.60 0.24 -8.69
CA ARG A 77 8.51 -0.78 -9.74
C ARG A 77 7.39 -1.78 -9.45
N PHE A 78 7.26 -2.19 -8.20
CA PHE A 78 6.22 -3.12 -7.78
C PHE A 78 4.82 -2.55 -8.02
N GLU A 79 4.60 -1.28 -7.68
CA GLU A 79 3.30 -0.65 -7.86
C GLU A 79 2.94 -0.46 -9.33
N GLY A 80 3.92 -0.10 -10.16
CA GLY A 80 3.73 -0.03 -11.60
C GLY A 80 3.09 1.25 -12.10
N GLU A 81 2.64 1.20 -13.35
CA GLU A 81 2.20 2.37 -14.10
C GLU A 81 0.86 2.98 -13.67
N ASP A 82 0.01 2.19 -13.04
CA ASP A 82 -1.32 2.68 -12.63
C ASP A 82 -1.29 3.48 -11.34
N TYR A 83 -0.16 3.49 -10.65
CA TYR A 83 0.02 4.18 -9.37
C TYR A 83 1.04 5.29 -9.47
N GLU A 84 0.90 6.27 -8.58
CA GLU A 84 1.82 7.39 -8.49
C GLU A 84 2.11 7.68 -7.03
N ARG A 85 3.38 7.86 -6.69
CA ARG A 85 3.80 8.09 -5.31
C ARG A 85 3.57 9.54 -4.91
N HIS A 86 2.85 9.75 -3.79
CA HIS A 86 2.55 11.07 -3.26
C HIS A 86 2.87 11.15 -1.78
N GLU A 87 3.27 12.32 -1.32
CA GLU A 87 3.45 12.58 0.10
C GLU A 87 2.12 12.95 0.73
N VAL A 88 1.81 12.34 1.87
CA VAL A 88 0.56 12.55 2.59
C VAL A 88 0.84 12.72 4.09
N LEU A 89 -0.17 13.15 4.82
CA LEU A 89 -0.12 13.31 6.27
C LEU A 89 -1.10 12.34 6.88
N VAL A 90 -0.60 11.40 7.69
CA VAL A 90 -1.43 10.37 8.32
C VAL A 90 -1.53 10.60 9.82
N THR A 91 -2.58 10.07 10.44
CA THR A 91 -2.81 10.15 11.88
C THR A 91 -2.48 8.80 12.51
N LEU A 92 -1.70 8.82 13.58
CA LEU A 92 -1.34 7.62 14.34
C LEU A 92 -2.34 7.37 15.47
N ALA A 93 -2.25 6.21 16.09
CA ALA A 93 -3.17 5.80 17.16
C ALA A 93 -3.18 6.76 18.36
N ASP A 94 -2.06 7.42 18.63
CA ASP A 94 -1.96 8.39 19.73
C ASP A 94 -2.46 9.79 19.36
N GLY A 95 -2.98 9.96 18.14
CA GLY A 95 -3.47 11.26 17.66
C GLY A 95 -2.42 12.12 17.00
N SER A 96 -1.16 11.71 17.03
CA SER A 96 -0.10 12.48 16.37
C SER A 96 -0.16 12.34 14.85
N TRP A 97 0.49 13.27 14.15
CA TRP A 97 0.52 13.30 12.70
C TRP A 97 1.91 12.94 12.21
N GLN A 98 1.95 12.24 11.07
CA GLN A 98 3.22 11.84 10.48
C GLN A 98 3.16 11.98 8.97
N ARG A 99 4.20 12.58 8.38
CA ARG A 99 4.34 12.61 6.92
C ARG A 99 4.76 11.23 6.44
N ALA A 100 4.23 10.83 5.28
CA ALA A 100 4.56 9.56 4.68
C ALA A 100 4.36 9.60 3.18
N TRP A 101 5.02 8.69 2.47
CA TRP A 101 4.77 8.46 1.06
C TRP A 101 3.73 7.36 0.92
N THR A 102 2.85 7.51 -0.06
CA THR A 102 1.88 6.47 -0.37
C THR A 102 1.68 6.43 -1.89
N TYR A 103 1.02 5.37 -2.37
CA TYR A 103 0.76 5.20 -3.79
C TYR A 103 -0.71 5.45 -4.07
N LEU A 104 -1.01 6.45 -4.89
CA LEU A 104 -2.37 6.75 -5.32
C LEU A 104 -2.59 6.18 -6.71
N PHE A 105 -3.80 5.69 -6.93
CA PHE A 105 -4.21 5.21 -8.25
C PHE A 105 -4.38 6.40 -9.17
N LYS A 106 -3.81 6.34 -10.37
CA LYS A 106 -3.84 7.48 -11.29
C LYS A 106 -5.26 7.76 -11.77
N PRO A 107 -5.65 9.03 -11.93
CA PRO A 107 -6.98 9.38 -12.41
C PRO A 107 -7.33 8.74 -13.75
N GLN A 108 -6.36 8.63 -14.65
CA GLN A 108 -6.60 8.02 -15.97
C GLN A 108 -6.85 6.52 -15.91
N ALA A 109 -6.50 5.87 -14.80
CA ALA A 109 -6.74 4.44 -14.59
C ALA A 109 -7.96 4.18 -13.71
N ALA A 110 -8.63 5.22 -13.19
CA ALA A 110 -9.72 5.09 -12.22
C ALA A 110 -10.89 4.23 -12.70
N ALA A 111 -11.10 4.13 -14.02
CA ALA A 111 -12.14 3.27 -14.57
C ALA A 111 -11.92 1.78 -14.27
N ARG A 112 -10.72 1.40 -13.88
CA ARG A 112 -10.41 0.01 -13.50
C ARG A 112 -10.78 -0.32 -12.07
N LEU A 113 -11.17 0.68 -11.27
CA LEU A 113 -11.58 0.45 -9.89
C LEU A 113 -13.04 0.05 -9.86
N ASP A 114 -13.35 -0.98 -9.06
CA ASP A 114 -14.74 -1.37 -8.80
C ASP A 114 -15.29 -0.51 -7.67
N ASP A 115 -16.62 -0.41 -7.62
CA ASP A 115 -17.30 0.28 -6.53
C ASP A 115 -17.14 -0.51 -5.22
N GLY A 116 -17.32 0.18 -4.10
CA GLY A 116 -17.26 -0.42 -2.79
C GLY A 116 -15.85 -0.41 -2.21
N GLU A 117 -15.72 -0.97 -1.03
CA GLU A 117 -14.45 -1.04 -0.33
C GLU A 117 -13.70 -2.32 -0.64
N TRP A 118 -12.38 -2.22 -0.66
CA TRP A 118 -11.54 -3.42 -0.72
C TRP A 118 -11.60 -4.14 0.62
N ASP A 119 -11.83 -5.45 0.57
CA ASP A 119 -12.02 -6.27 1.76
C ASP A 119 -10.69 -6.90 2.20
N GLU A 120 -10.09 -6.32 3.24
CA GLU A 120 -8.83 -6.79 3.80
C GLU A 120 -8.92 -8.23 4.29
N ALA A 121 -10.02 -8.59 4.95
CA ALA A 121 -10.19 -9.94 5.48
C ALA A 121 -10.31 -10.98 4.37
N ARG A 122 -10.97 -10.61 3.27
CA ARG A 122 -11.06 -11.49 2.12
C ARG A 122 -9.71 -11.69 1.46
N PHE A 123 -8.89 -10.64 1.38
CA PHE A 123 -7.54 -10.77 0.84
C PHE A 123 -6.73 -11.75 1.71
N GLU A 124 -6.80 -11.61 3.03
CA GLU A 124 -6.09 -12.50 3.95
C GLU A 124 -6.49 -13.97 3.74
N ARG A 125 -7.79 -14.24 3.59
CA ARG A 125 -8.29 -15.62 3.46
C ARG A 125 -8.06 -16.22 2.09
N GLU A 126 -8.26 -15.43 1.02
CA GLU A 126 -8.36 -15.96 -0.33
C GLU A 126 -7.37 -15.36 -1.31
N GLY A 127 -7.19 -14.05 -1.25
CA GLY A 127 -6.41 -13.32 -2.25
C GLY A 127 -4.92 -13.38 -2.04
N LYS A 128 -4.48 -13.45 -0.78
CA LYS A 128 -3.06 -13.37 -0.46
C LYS A 128 -2.25 -14.48 -1.12
N ALA A 129 -2.72 -15.71 -1.07
CA ALA A 129 -2.03 -16.84 -1.69
C ALA A 129 -1.93 -16.68 -3.21
N ARG A 130 -3.01 -16.24 -3.85
CA ARG A 130 -3.01 -15.95 -5.28
C ARG A 130 -2.03 -14.83 -5.62
N PHE A 131 -2.06 -13.76 -4.83
CA PHE A 131 -1.21 -12.60 -5.04
C PHE A 131 0.27 -12.97 -4.91
N VAL A 132 0.62 -13.66 -3.84
CA VAL A 132 2.00 -14.08 -3.60
C VAL A 132 2.51 -14.96 -4.74
N SER A 133 1.66 -15.88 -5.22
CA SER A 133 2.02 -16.73 -6.34
C SER A 133 2.26 -15.96 -7.64
N ARG A 134 1.44 -14.93 -7.91
CA ARG A 134 1.53 -14.17 -9.18
C ARG A 134 2.62 -13.11 -9.18
N TYR A 135 2.83 -12.44 -8.06
CA TYR A 135 3.67 -11.24 -8.03
C TYR A 135 4.91 -11.43 -7.17
N VAL A 136 4.73 -11.75 -5.91
CA VAL A 136 5.85 -11.79 -4.95
C VAL A 136 6.67 -13.05 -5.10
N GLY A 137 6.07 -14.13 -5.59
CA GLY A 137 6.79 -15.37 -5.85
C GLY A 137 7.71 -15.28 -7.05
N PHE A 138 7.57 -14.29 -7.89
CA PHE A 138 8.40 -14.13 -9.08
C PHE A 138 9.68 -13.38 -8.74
N THR A 139 10.76 -13.85 -9.33
CA THR A 139 12.08 -13.26 -9.10
C THR A 139 12.29 -11.95 -9.85
N SER A 140 11.35 -11.59 -10.71
CA SER A 140 11.45 -10.37 -11.53
C SER A 140 11.22 -9.08 -10.76
N LEU A 141 10.82 -9.17 -9.51
CA LEU A 141 10.68 -7.99 -8.68
C LEU A 141 12.00 -7.41 -8.23
#